data_d33eb662c0046be3bb2f7484b847ad21
#
_entry.id   d33eb662c0046be3bb2f7484b847ad21
#
_cell.length_a   1.000
_cell.length_b   1.000
_cell.length_c   1.000
_cell.angle_alpha   90.00
_cell.angle_beta   90.00
_cell.angle_gamma   90.00
#
_symmetry.space_group_name_H-M   'P 1'
#
loop_
_entity.id
_entity.type
_entity.pdbx_description
1 polymer ?
#
loop_
_entity_poly.entity_id
_entity_poly.type
_entity_poly.pdbx_seq_one_letter_code
_entity_poly.pdbx_strand_id
1 'polypeptide(L)' 'LPFIQSGKVRALAIASSSRSSLMPHVPTVGESGVSGYEVSSWHGFVVPAGTPRAVIEKINHDINDALSSAEVRKIFE' A
#
# COMPACT_ATOMS: atom_id res chain seq x y z
N LEU A 1 -4.02 11.55 0.06
CA LEU A 1 -3.56 11.98 -1.27
C LEU A 1 -4.28 13.21 -1.80
N PRO A 2 -5.62 13.35 -1.67
CA PRO A 2 -6.34 14.53 -2.18
C PRO A 2 -5.82 15.87 -1.66
N PHE A 3 -5.44 15.96 -0.40
CA PHE A 3 -4.91 17.19 0.19
C PHE A 3 -3.54 17.57 -0.35
N ILE A 4 -2.72 16.58 -0.72
CA ILE A 4 -1.44 16.79 -1.37
C ILE A 4 -1.66 17.31 -2.80
N GLN A 5 -2.57 16.67 -3.53
CA GLN A 5 -2.90 17.05 -4.90
C GLN A 5 -3.50 18.45 -5.00
N SER A 6 -4.29 18.85 -3.99
CA SER A 6 -4.88 20.18 -3.93
C SER A 6 -3.92 21.27 -3.42
N GLY A 7 -2.72 20.90 -2.99
CA GLY A 7 -1.72 21.81 -2.45
C GLY A 7 -1.96 22.29 -1.03
N LYS A 8 -2.94 21.71 -0.33
CA LYS A 8 -3.25 22.08 1.07
C LYS A 8 -2.20 21.58 2.05
N VAL A 9 -1.53 20.47 1.75
CA VAL A 9 -0.43 19.93 2.54
C VAL A 9 0.72 19.57 1.60
N ARG A 10 1.93 19.57 2.16
CA ARG A 10 3.15 19.22 1.41
C ARG A 10 3.64 17.87 1.88
N ALA A 11 3.86 16.95 0.95
CA ALA A 11 4.51 15.68 1.22
C ALA A 11 6.02 15.89 1.35
N LEU A 12 6.60 15.53 2.48
CA LEU A 12 8.03 15.69 2.74
C LEU A 12 8.82 14.42 2.47
N ALA A 13 8.27 13.27 2.87
CA ALA A 13 8.94 11.99 2.71
C ALA A 13 7.95 10.84 2.86
N ILE A 14 8.34 9.67 2.38
CA ILE A 14 7.59 8.42 2.52
C ILE A 14 8.33 7.50 3.49
N ALA A 15 7.60 6.95 4.45
CA ALA A 15 8.14 6.07 5.48
C ALA A 15 8.26 4.61 5.03
N SER A 16 8.68 4.39 3.81
CA SER A 16 8.86 3.08 3.20
C SER A 16 10.30 2.93 2.72
N SER A 17 10.74 1.70 2.46
CA SER A 17 12.07 1.43 1.93
C SER A 17 12.27 1.94 0.50
N SER A 18 11.19 2.15 -0.24
CA SER A 18 11.22 2.64 -1.62
C SER A 18 10.19 3.74 -1.84
N ARG A 19 10.40 4.55 -2.86
CA ARG A 19 9.46 5.62 -3.23
C ARG A 19 8.14 5.05 -3.73
N SER A 20 7.07 5.80 -3.52
CA SER A 20 5.76 5.45 -4.06
C SER A 20 5.70 5.71 -5.57
N SER A 21 5.10 4.78 -6.31
CA SER A 21 4.82 4.99 -7.73
C SER A 21 3.81 6.12 -7.99
N LEU A 22 3.00 6.46 -6.98
CA LEU A 22 2.03 7.55 -7.07
C LEU A 22 2.67 8.92 -6.87
N MET A 23 3.80 8.97 -6.18
CA MET A 23 4.54 10.20 -5.88
C MET A 23 6.04 9.97 -6.01
N PRO A 24 6.53 9.67 -7.23
CA PRO A 24 7.93 9.32 -7.44
C PRO A 24 8.91 10.46 -7.15
N HIS A 25 8.42 11.69 -7.08
CA HIS A 25 9.21 12.87 -6.74
C HIS A 25 9.40 13.06 -5.24
N VAL A 26 8.67 12.32 -4.39
CA VAL A 26 8.79 12.40 -2.94
C VAL A 26 9.81 11.36 -2.47
N PRO A 27 10.90 11.80 -1.77
CA PRO A 27 11.93 10.87 -1.31
C PRO A 27 11.43 10.02 -0.14
N THR A 28 12.14 8.93 0.14
CA THR A 28 11.92 8.17 1.37
C THR A 28 12.54 8.89 2.57
N VAL A 29 12.12 8.53 3.78
CA VAL A 29 12.75 9.04 5.01
C VAL A 29 14.22 8.64 5.06
N GLY A 30 14.55 7.42 4.60
CA GLY A 30 15.94 6.96 4.51
C GLY A 30 16.80 7.83 3.60
N GLU A 31 16.30 8.21 2.43
CA GLU A 31 16.99 9.14 1.50
C GLU A 31 17.14 10.55 2.09
N SER A 32 16.26 10.92 3.01
CA SER A 32 16.26 12.25 3.64
C SER A 32 17.17 12.34 4.86
N GLY A 33 17.90 11.29 5.20
CA GLY A 33 18.93 11.30 6.24
C GLY A 33 18.72 10.35 7.41
N VAL A 34 17.58 9.66 7.51
CA VAL A 34 17.33 8.66 8.55
C VAL A 34 17.44 7.27 7.95
N SER A 35 18.68 6.80 7.83
CA SER A 35 18.98 5.50 7.23
C SER A 35 18.32 4.34 7.98
N GLY A 36 17.78 3.39 7.23
CA GLY A 36 17.13 2.21 7.80
C GLY A 36 15.73 2.45 8.35
N TYR A 37 15.19 3.67 8.23
CA TYR A 37 13.83 3.97 8.67
C TYR A 37 12.81 3.38 7.69
N GLU A 38 11.97 2.50 8.20
CA GLU A 38 10.87 1.91 7.44
C GLU A 38 9.70 1.64 8.38
N VAL A 39 8.57 2.29 8.12
CA VAL A 39 7.32 2.07 8.83
C VAL A 39 6.22 1.90 7.81
N SER A 40 5.58 0.75 7.81
CA SER A 40 4.46 0.46 6.93
C SER A 40 3.33 -0.18 7.72
N SER A 41 2.10 0.06 7.28
CA SER A 41 0.92 -0.65 7.77
C SER A 41 0.48 -1.67 6.73
N TRP A 42 -0.15 -2.72 7.21
CA TRP A 42 -0.70 -3.74 6.32
C TRP A 42 -2.07 -4.18 6.81
N HIS A 43 -2.89 -4.67 5.90
CA HIS A 43 -4.19 -5.23 6.15
C HIS A 43 -4.28 -6.59 5.50
N GLY A 44 -5.04 -7.49 6.10
CA GLY A 44 -5.19 -8.82 5.56
C GLY A 44 -6.54 -9.41 5.88
N PHE A 45 -6.84 -10.52 5.24
CA PHE A 45 -8.02 -11.32 5.49
C PHE A 45 -7.59 -12.64 6.09
N VAL A 46 -8.36 -13.12 7.06
CA VAL A 46 -8.13 -14.41 7.68
C VAL A 46 -9.38 -15.27 7.57
N VAL A 47 -9.20 -16.58 7.56
CA VAL A 47 -10.29 -17.55 7.53
C VAL A 47 -10.20 -18.46 8.74
N PRO A 48 -11.31 -19.13 9.15
CA PRO A 48 -11.28 -20.07 10.25
C PRO A 48 -10.29 -21.20 10.00
N ALA A 49 -9.70 -21.71 11.08
CA ALA A 49 -8.84 -22.89 11.02
C ALA A 49 -9.63 -24.08 10.46
N GLY A 50 -8.98 -24.89 9.63
CA GLY A 50 -9.61 -26.04 8.99
C GLY A 50 -10.34 -25.72 7.67
N THR A 51 -10.32 -24.46 7.23
CA THR A 51 -10.87 -24.12 5.90
C THR A 51 -10.09 -24.88 4.81
N PRO A 52 -10.77 -25.54 3.85
CA PRO A 52 -10.09 -26.27 2.79
C PRO A 52 -9.14 -25.39 2.00
N ARG A 53 -7.97 -25.95 1.64
CA ARG A 53 -6.93 -25.20 0.93
C ARG A 53 -7.42 -24.64 -0.41
N ALA A 54 -8.22 -25.40 -1.14
CA ALA A 54 -8.76 -24.95 -2.41
C ALA A 54 -9.63 -23.68 -2.26
N VAL A 55 -10.36 -23.55 -1.16
CA VAL A 55 -11.17 -22.38 -0.84
C VAL A 55 -10.26 -21.20 -0.51
N ILE A 56 -9.21 -21.42 0.29
CA ILE A 56 -8.23 -20.40 0.64
C ILE A 56 -7.54 -19.85 -0.61
N GLU A 57 -7.11 -20.73 -1.50
CA GLU A 57 -6.45 -20.33 -2.74
C GLU A 57 -7.37 -19.52 -3.67
N LYS A 58 -8.64 -19.93 -3.76
CA LYS A 58 -9.62 -19.19 -4.55
C LYS A 58 -9.88 -17.80 -3.99
N ILE A 59 -10.07 -17.69 -2.68
CA ILE A 59 -10.27 -16.40 -2.01
C ILE A 59 -9.04 -15.50 -2.19
N ASN A 60 -7.85 -16.05 -2.01
CA ASN A 60 -6.60 -15.33 -2.21
C ASN A 60 -6.48 -14.79 -3.64
N HIS A 61 -6.75 -15.63 -4.63
CA HIS A 61 -6.74 -15.24 -6.04
C HIS A 61 -7.76 -14.13 -6.32
N ASP A 62 -8.99 -14.28 -5.84
CA ASP A 62 -10.06 -13.32 -6.11
C ASP A 62 -9.79 -11.97 -5.44
N ILE A 63 -9.25 -11.96 -4.22
CA ILE A 63 -8.89 -10.73 -3.51
C ILE A 63 -7.73 -10.03 -4.22
N ASN A 64 -6.69 -10.76 -4.61
CA ASN A 64 -5.56 -10.18 -5.34
C ASN A 64 -5.98 -9.62 -6.70
N ASP A 65 -6.89 -10.29 -7.38
CA ASP A 65 -7.44 -9.84 -8.64
C ASP A 65 -8.24 -8.54 -8.46
N ALA A 66 -9.08 -8.47 -7.43
CA ALA A 66 -9.83 -7.26 -7.08
C ALA A 66 -8.91 -6.09 -6.73
N LEU A 67 -7.86 -6.34 -5.94
CA LEU A 67 -6.86 -5.32 -5.56
C LEU A 67 -6.07 -4.79 -6.75
N SER A 68 -5.97 -5.56 -7.81
CA SER A 68 -5.30 -5.15 -9.06
C SER A 68 -6.20 -4.33 -9.97
N SER A 69 -7.51 -4.25 -9.69
CA SER A 69 -8.44 -3.47 -10.49
C SER A 69 -8.18 -1.97 -10.32
N ALA A 70 -8.34 -1.21 -11.39
CA ALA A 70 -8.15 0.25 -11.37
C ALA A 70 -9.13 0.94 -10.41
N GLU A 71 -10.34 0.42 -10.30
CA GLU A 71 -11.39 0.96 -9.43
C GLU A 71 -11.01 0.85 -7.95
N VAL A 72 -10.58 -0.33 -7.51
CA VAL A 72 -10.16 -0.56 -6.12
C VAL A 72 -8.88 0.21 -5.80
N ARG A 73 -7.91 0.21 -6.70
CA ARG A 73 -6.67 0.96 -6.53
C ARG A 73 -6.94 2.45 -6.33
N LYS A 74 -7.86 3.00 -7.07
CA LYS A 74 -8.26 4.40 -6.95
C LYS A 74 -8.84 4.73 -5.57
N ILE A 75 -9.60 3.81 -4.98
CA ILE A 75 -10.17 3.99 -3.64
C ILE A 75 -9.06 4.00 -2.57
N PHE A 76 -8.05 3.15 -2.71
CA PHE A 76 -6.92 3.07 -1.76
C PHE A 76 -5.87 4.17 -1.93
N GLU A 77 -5.91 4.89 -3.01
CA GLU A 77 -5.08 6.08 -3.23
C GLU A 77 -5.62 7.28 -2.45
#